data_744d7b04de018e747cc5e420ea998497
#
_entry.id   744d7b04de018e747cc5e420ea998497
#
_cell.length_a   1.000
_cell.length_b   1.000
_cell.length_c   1.000
_cell.angle_alpha   90.00
_cell.angle_beta   90.00
_cell.angle_gamma   90.00
#
_symmetry.space_group_name_H-M   'P 1'
#
loop_
_entity.id
_entity.type
_entity.pdbx_description
1 polymer ?
#
loop_
_entity_poly.entity_id
_entity_poly.type
_entity_poly.pdbx_seq_one_letter_code
_entity_poly.pdbx_strand_id
1 'polypeptide(L)'
;MGILSLMYHRFDEEKYPSTNIQMNIFKEHIRIINELNYKFYSPGELEKKFDEEKSEKKILLTIDDAFTSFYEIAWPYLKKKKIPFILFVSTEAIGKSGYMTWEQIKILEKESYVFIGNHSHTHDYLVDLKQEDFIKDINTANKIFIKNLGYNPIFFSYPFGEYSKFIKDHISKNFKFSFGQHSGVIDINKNKYELPRFPINEKYGDLKRFEFLINLQPLQFKILNPDDKYLTDANNPPNFYVEFFEEQKNYNNINCFSDEGNRWRKSEIYFSKNILNIKFKEKFIFRRGRINCSLNDNGTWRWFGVQFSIEQILN
;
A
#
# COMPACT_ATOMS: atom_id res chain seq x y z
N MET A 1 -5.22 15.01 9.19
CA MET A 1 -4.39 14.99 7.96
C MET A 1 -3.83 13.62 7.76
N GLY A 2 -3.42 13.28 6.51
CA GLY A 2 -2.97 11.95 6.19
C GLY A 2 -1.49 11.86 5.88
N ILE A 3 -0.96 10.63 5.88
CA ILE A 3 0.38 10.31 5.39
C ILE A 3 0.20 9.70 4.00
N LEU A 4 0.93 10.21 3.02
CA LEU A 4 0.90 9.66 1.67
C LEU A 4 2.05 8.66 1.53
N SER A 5 1.71 7.39 1.33
CA SER A 5 2.68 6.31 1.17
C SER A 5 2.90 6.01 -0.31
N LEU A 6 4.16 6.00 -0.72
CA LEU A 6 4.62 5.69 -2.07
C LEU A 6 5.27 4.30 -2.08
N MET A 7 4.95 3.48 -3.07
CA MET A 7 5.45 2.12 -3.20
C MET A 7 6.27 1.99 -4.48
N TYR A 8 7.56 1.70 -4.33
CA TYR A 8 8.50 1.42 -5.40
C TYR A 8 9.02 -0.02 -5.30
N HIS A 9 9.68 -0.52 -6.36
CA HIS A 9 10.27 -1.86 -6.37
C HIS A 9 11.65 -1.84 -7.06
N ARG A 10 11.68 -1.74 -8.40
CA ARG A 10 12.87 -1.81 -9.26
C ARG A 10 13.27 -0.45 -9.79
N PHE A 11 14.54 -0.31 -10.17
CA PHE A 11 15.11 0.92 -10.70
C PHE A 11 15.98 0.63 -11.94
N ASP A 12 15.73 1.35 -13.04
CA ASP A 12 16.42 1.20 -14.33
C ASP A 12 16.43 -0.26 -14.86
N GLU A 13 15.36 -1.01 -14.61
CA GLU A 13 15.15 -2.35 -15.15
C GLU A 13 13.98 -2.36 -16.16
N GLU A 14 14.15 -1.81 -17.35
CA GLU A 14 13.11 -1.62 -18.38
C GLU A 14 12.36 -2.90 -18.77
N LYS A 15 12.98 -4.06 -18.56
CA LYS A 15 12.34 -5.36 -18.79
C LYS A 15 11.09 -5.59 -17.92
N TYR A 16 10.96 -4.85 -16.82
CA TYR A 16 9.89 -5.05 -15.83
C TYR A 16 9.06 -3.78 -15.60
N PRO A 17 8.41 -3.20 -16.65
CA PRO A 17 7.77 -1.87 -16.57
C PRO A 17 6.66 -1.77 -15.52
N SER A 18 6.06 -2.88 -15.10
CA SER A 18 5.01 -2.91 -14.07
C SER A 18 5.53 -2.68 -12.65
N THR A 19 6.82 -2.85 -12.41
CA THR A 19 7.49 -2.68 -11.12
C THR A 19 8.68 -1.73 -11.18
N ASN A 20 9.13 -1.37 -12.40
CA ASN A 20 10.28 -0.50 -12.63
C ASN A 20 9.92 0.99 -12.62
N ILE A 21 10.87 1.80 -12.22
CA ILE A 21 10.90 3.24 -12.46
C ILE A 21 12.31 3.67 -12.88
N GLN A 22 12.41 4.56 -13.86
CA GLN A 22 13.69 5.13 -14.26
C GLN A 22 14.25 6.00 -13.14
N MET A 23 15.53 5.85 -12.83
CA MET A 23 16.18 6.58 -11.74
C MET A 23 16.14 8.12 -11.90
N ASN A 24 16.17 8.61 -13.13
CA ASN A 24 15.99 10.03 -13.40
C ASN A 24 14.60 10.53 -12.98
N ILE A 25 13.54 9.76 -13.25
CA ILE A 25 12.16 10.08 -12.84
C ILE A 25 12.04 10.00 -11.31
N PHE A 26 12.64 8.99 -10.67
CA PHE A 26 12.67 8.90 -9.22
C PHE A 26 13.34 10.13 -8.58
N LYS A 27 14.46 10.61 -9.14
CA LYS A 27 15.12 11.84 -8.67
C LYS A 27 14.21 13.05 -8.81
N GLU A 28 13.44 13.15 -9.88
CA GLU A 28 12.45 14.24 -10.07
C GLU A 28 11.31 14.13 -9.02
N HIS A 29 10.83 12.93 -8.69
CA HIS A 29 9.86 12.75 -7.60
C HIS A 29 10.42 13.33 -6.28
N ILE A 30 11.66 13.00 -5.94
CA ILE A 30 12.30 13.51 -4.73
C ILE A 30 12.50 15.04 -4.80
N ARG A 31 12.82 15.59 -5.98
CA ARG A 31 12.95 17.05 -6.19
C ARG A 31 11.61 17.74 -5.94
N ILE A 32 10.52 17.24 -6.53
CA ILE A 32 9.18 17.81 -6.37
C ILE A 32 8.74 17.79 -4.89
N ILE A 33 8.96 16.68 -4.17
CA ILE A 33 8.67 16.58 -2.74
C ILE A 33 9.37 17.69 -1.96
N ASN A 34 10.66 17.92 -2.23
CA ASN A 34 11.46 18.94 -1.55
C ASN A 34 11.02 20.39 -1.92
N GLU A 35 10.72 20.66 -3.19
CA GLU A 35 10.27 21.97 -3.66
C GLU A 35 8.92 22.38 -3.05
N LEU A 36 8.05 21.42 -2.82
CA LEU A 36 6.79 21.63 -2.12
C LEU A 36 6.94 21.66 -0.59
N ASN A 37 8.18 21.61 -0.09
CA ASN A 37 8.51 21.59 1.34
C ASN A 37 7.85 20.44 2.11
N TYR A 38 7.52 19.32 1.44
CA TYR A 38 7.03 18.13 2.12
C TYR A 38 8.19 17.37 2.75
N LYS A 39 7.96 16.86 3.95
CA LYS A 39 8.97 16.09 4.68
C LYS A 39 8.75 14.61 4.49
N PHE A 40 9.85 13.86 4.37
CA PHE A 40 9.81 12.42 4.45
C PHE A 40 9.49 11.99 5.87
N TYR A 41 8.56 11.05 5.97
CA TYR A 41 8.11 10.51 7.23
C TYR A 41 9.06 9.41 7.72
N SER A 42 9.54 9.52 8.94
CA SER A 42 10.28 8.41 9.55
C SER A 42 9.33 7.29 9.96
N PRO A 43 9.49 6.06 9.42
CA PRO A 43 8.63 4.94 9.79
C PRO A 43 8.60 4.66 11.29
N GLY A 44 9.70 4.90 12.01
CA GLY A 44 9.78 4.73 13.47
C GLY A 44 8.88 5.66 14.28
N GLU A 45 8.37 6.74 13.66
CA GLU A 45 7.43 7.66 14.30
C GLU A 45 5.96 7.24 14.09
N LEU A 46 5.67 6.21 13.27
CA LEU A 46 4.28 5.82 13.00
C LEU A 46 3.51 5.50 14.27
N GLU A 47 4.10 4.83 15.24
CA GLU A 47 3.42 4.53 16.52
C GLU A 47 3.01 5.80 17.27
N LYS A 48 3.90 6.80 17.33
CA LYS A 48 3.65 8.04 18.06
C LYS A 48 2.58 8.91 17.40
N LYS A 49 2.41 8.80 16.09
CA LYS A 49 1.52 9.69 15.31
C LYS A 49 0.15 9.13 15.01
N PHE A 50 -0.06 7.85 15.17
CA PHE A 50 -1.42 7.32 15.27
C PHE A 50 -2.13 7.84 16.55
N ASP A 51 -1.34 8.43 17.48
CA ASP A 51 -1.83 9.00 18.74
C ASP A 51 -1.80 10.56 18.79
N GLU A 52 -1.27 11.25 17.75
CA GLU A 52 -1.12 12.72 17.76
C GLU A 52 -1.77 13.43 16.57
N GLU A 53 -2.72 14.33 16.84
CA GLU A 53 -3.34 15.24 15.85
C GLU A 53 -2.36 16.34 15.40
N LYS A 54 -1.37 16.08 14.57
CA LYS A 54 -0.55 17.14 13.98
C LYS A 54 -0.48 17.13 12.44
N SER A 55 -0.51 18.34 11.92
CA SER A 55 -0.95 18.78 10.61
C SER A 55 0.13 18.97 9.54
N GLU A 56 1.22 18.20 9.52
CA GLU A 56 2.20 18.28 8.44
C GLU A 56 1.98 17.17 7.42
N LYS A 57 1.85 17.55 6.13
CA LYS A 57 1.86 16.58 5.03
C LYS A 57 3.20 15.85 5.03
N LYS A 58 3.20 14.54 5.10
CA LYS A 58 4.40 13.73 5.14
C LYS A 58 4.32 12.63 4.11
N ILE A 59 5.45 12.33 3.49
CA ILE A 59 5.59 11.29 2.49
C ILE A 59 6.31 10.12 3.12
N LEU A 60 5.65 8.95 3.17
CA LEU A 60 6.24 7.69 3.56
C LEU A 60 6.73 6.95 2.31
N LEU A 61 8.04 6.66 2.27
CA LEU A 61 8.63 5.91 1.18
C LEU A 61 8.69 4.42 1.55
N THR A 62 8.22 3.56 0.66
CA THR A 62 8.31 2.10 0.80
C THR A 62 8.90 1.48 -0.46
N ILE A 63 9.72 0.45 -0.28
CA ILE A 63 10.36 -0.33 -1.33
C ILE A 63 10.01 -1.79 -1.10
N ASP A 64 9.41 -2.45 -2.08
CA ASP A 64 9.03 -3.86 -1.97
C ASP A 64 10.05 -4.77 -2.66
N ASP A 65 10.11 -6.04 -2.25
CA ASP A 65 10.84 -7.18 -2.81
C ASP A 65 12.35 -7.21 -2.61
N ALA A 66 13.00 -6.13 -2.22
CA ALA A 66 14.45 -6.08 -2.04
C ALA A 66 15.25 -6.51 -3.30
N PHE A 67 14.89 -5.97 -4.47
CA PHE A 67 15.63 -6.21 -5.72
C PHE A 67 17.05 -5.63 -5.70
N THR A 68 17.97 -6.28 -6.40
CA THR A 68 19.37 -5.82 -6.53
C THR A 68 19.45 -4.41 -7.12
N SER A 69 18.59 -4.07 -8.09
CA SER A 69 18.56 -2.74 -8.70
C SER A 69 18.26 -1.62 -7.70
N PHE A 70 17.45 -1.89 -6.68
CA PHE A 70 17.26 -0.92 -5.60
C PHE A 70 18.58 -0.67 -4.86
N TYR A 71 19.29 -1.73 -4.47
CA TYR A 71 20.55 -1.61 -3.74
C TYR A 71 21.64 -0.90 -4.54
N GLU A 72 21.78 -1.24 -5.81
CA GLU A 72 22.86 -0.71 -6.66
C GLU A 72 22.59 0.69 -7.17
N ILE A 73 21.33 1.03 -7.47
CA ILE A 73 20.97 2.26 -8.21
C ILE A 73 20.33 3.30 -7.29
N ALA A 74 19.30 2.94 -6.53
CA ALA A 74 18.53 3.91 -5.74
C ALA A 74 19.10 4.14 -4.35
N TRP A 75 19.58 3.09 -3.69
CA TRP A 75 20.11 3.18 -2.33
C TRP A 75 21.25 4.19 -2.17
N PRO A 76 22.30 4.26 -3.02
CA PRO A 76 23.37 5.27 -2.89
C PRO A 76 22.82 6.70 -2.88
N TYR A 77 21.77 6.97 -3.63
CA TYR A 77 21.12 8.28 -3.67
C TYR A 77 20.33 8.56 -2.38
N LEU A 78 19.52 7.60 -1.93
CA LEU A 78 18.76 7.72 -0.68
C LEU A 78 19.69 7.85 0.53
N LYS A 79 20.79 7.08 0.57
CA LYS A 79 21.82 7.15 1.61
C LYS A 79 22.46 8.55 1.69
N LYS A 80 22.87 9.09 0.55
CA LYS A 80 23.47 10.43 0.50
C LYS A 80 22.54 11.52 1.05
N LYS A 81 21.22 11.37 0.82
CA LYS A 81 20.20 12.33 1.26
C LYS A 81 19.58 12.00 2.63
N LYS A 82 19.93 10.85 3.22
CA LYS A 82 19.36 10.33 4.47
C LYS A 82 17.83 10.28 4.43
N ILE A 83 17.26 9.85 3.29
CA ILE A 83 15.81 9.75 3.12
C ILE A 83 15.32 8.47 3.80
N PRO A 84 14.37 8.56 4.76
CA PRO A 84 13.84 7.40 5.45
C PRO A 84 12.90 6.58 4.56
N PHE A 85 12.92 5.25 4.74
CA PHE A 85 12.04 4.33 4.02
C PHE A 85 11.88 3.00 4.78
N ILE A 86 10.87 2.22 4.35
CA ILE A 86 10.72 0.81 4.72
C ILE A 86 11.10 -0.04 3.51
N LEU A 87 11.99 -1.01 3.72
CA LEU A 87 12.29 -2.08 2.76
C LEU A 87 11.52 -3.33 3.16
N PHE A 88 10.55 -3.75 2.37
CA PHE A 88 9.80 -4.98 2.58
C PHE A 88 10.50 -6.15 1.89
N VAL A 89 10.78 -7.20 2.66
CA VAL A 89 11.65 -8.31 2.26
C VAL A 89 10.88 -9.63 2.27
N SER A 90 10.84 -10.30 1.13
CA SER A 90 10.39 -11.69 1.00
C SER A 90 11.57 -12.62 1.20
N THR A 91 11.53 -13.40 2.29
CA THR A 91 12.75 -14.04 2.80
C THR A 91 13.27 -15.19 1.93
N GLU A 92 12.42 -15.84 1.11
CA GLU A 92 12.84 -16.89 0.20
C GLU A 92 13.63 -16.37 -1.01
N ALA A 93 13.36 -15.14 -1.43
CA ALA A 93 14.00 -14.54 -2.59
C ALA A 93 15.44 -14.08 -2.31
N ILE A 94 15.77 -13.77 -1.04
CA ILE A 94 17.04 -13.18 -0.66
C ILE A 94 18.22 -14.12 -0.98
N GLY A 95 19.21 -13.55 -1.70
CA GLY A 95 20.37 -14.28 -2.21
C GLY A 95 20.16 -14.98 -3.55
N LYS A 96 18.93 -15.01 -4.09
CA LYS A 96 18.67 -15.46 -5.45
C LYS A 96 19.07 -14.38 -6.46
N SER A 97 19.28 -14.76 -7.73
CA SER A 97 19.60 -13.82 -8.81
C SER A 97 18.55 -12.72 -8.94
N GLY A 98 18.98 -11.46 -9.00
CA GLY A 98 18.12 -10.28 -9.08
C GLY A 98 17.61 -9.74 -7.74
N TYR A 99 17.93 -10.40 -6.64
CA TYR A 99 17.58 -9.96 -5.28
C TYR A 99 18.82 -9.65 -4.44
N MET A 100 18.63 -8.81 -3.44
CA MET A 100 19.68 -8.48 -2.47
C MET A 100 20.12 -9.71 -1.67
N THR A 101 21.31 -9.64 -1.10
CA THR A 101 21.76 -10.61 -0.09
C THR A 101 21.43 -10.12 1.34
N TRP A 102 21.50 -11.02 2.32
CA TRP A 102 21.33 -10.64 3.73
C TRP A 102 22.42 -9.67 4.21
N GLU A 103 23.64 -9.78 3.68
CA GLU A 103 24.75 -8.87 3.98
C GLU A 103 24.42 -7.46 3.50
N GLN A 104 23.85 -7.32 2.30
CA GLN A 104 23.39 -6.02 1.78
C GLN A 104 22.26 -5.45 2.63
N ILE A 105 21.26 -6.25 3.02
CA ILE A 105 20.17 -5.81 3.90
C ILE A 105 20.71 -5.33 5.25
N LYS A 106 21.67 -6.05 5.86
CA LYS A 106 22.33 -5.64 7.11
C LYS A 106 23.09 -4.32 6.98
N ILE A 107 23.65 -4.02 5.80
CA ILE A 107 24.30 -2.72 5.54
C ILE A 107 23.28 -1.59 5.59
N LEU A 108 22.11 -1.77 4.97
CA LEU A 108 21.04 -0.79 5.01
C LEU A 108 20.49 -0.59 6.42
N GLU A 109 20.24 -1.68 7.13
CA GLU A 109 19.62 -1.71 8.46
C GLU A 109 20.45 -0.97 9.53
N LYS A 110 21.77 -0.82 9.34
CA LYS A 110 22.63 -0.01 10.21
C LYS A 110 22.32 1.49 10.19
N GLU A 111 21.63 1.97 9.16
CA GLU A 111 21.25 3.38 9.07
C GLU A 111 19.96 3.62 9.86
N SER A 112 19.98 4.52 10.82
CA SER A 112 18.87 4.79 11.75
C SER A 112 17.56 5.25 11.11
N TYR A 113 17.58 5.62 9.84
CA TYR A 113 16.43 6.05 9.04
C TYR A 113 15.92 4.96 8.09
N VAL A 114 16.53 3.77 8.09
CA VAL A 114 16.09 2.61 7.30
C VAL A 114 15.37 1.62 8.21
N PHE A 115 14.24 1.12 7.74
CA PHE A 115 13.43 0.14 8.44
C PHE A 115 13.21 -1.07 7.55
N ILE A 116 13.38 -2.27 8.13
CA ILE A 116 13.10 -3.52 7.43
C ILE A 116 11.69 -3.96 7.79
N GLY A 117 10.91 -4.34 6.77
CA GLY A 117 9.57 -4.91 6.89
C GLY A 117 9.52 -6.33 6.35
N ASN A 118 8.54 -7.10 6.80
CA ASN A 118 8.29 -8.46 6.34
C ASN A 118 7.33 -8.43 5.14
N HIS A 119 7.65 -9.18 4.08
CA HIS A 119 6.85 -9.35 2.87
C HIS A 119 6.54 -10.83 2.59
N SER A 120 6.26 -11.61 3.65
CA SER A 120 6.10 -13.07 3.68
C SER A 120 7.42 -13.86 3.42
N HIS A 121 7.32 -15.18 3.35
CA HIS A 121 8.45 -16.03 2.98
C HIS A 121 8.50 -16.22 1.47
N THR A 122 7.44 -16.82 0.89
CA THR A 122 7.41 -17.24 -0.51
C THR A 122 7.03 -16.13 -1.49
N HIS A 123 6.38 -15.05 -1.01
CA HIS A 123 5.74 -14.04 -1.84
C HIS A 123 4.62 -14.62 -2.73
N ASP A 124 3.96 -15.67 -2.27
CA ASP A 124 2.81 -16.25 -2.94
C ASP A 124 1.53 -15.42 -2.73
N TYR A 125 0.47 -15.76 -3.45
CA TYR A 125 -0.87 -15.25 -3.18
C TYR A 125 -1.40 -15.85 -1.89
N LEU A 126 -1.14 -15.17 -0.77
CA LEU A 126 -1.45 -15.67 0.58
C LEU A 126 -2.93 -16.04 0.76
N VAL A 127 -3.83 -15.39 0.00
CA VAL A 127 -5.28 -15.65 0.04
C VAL A 127 -5.68 -17.00 -0.58
N ASP A 128 -4.81 -17.58 -1.39
CA ASP A 128 -5.04 -18.88 -2.03
C ASP A 128 -4.49 -20.06 -1.18
N LEU A 129 -3.68 -19.74 -0.17
CA LEU A 129 -3.08 -20.76 0.69
C LEU A 129 -4.12 -21.27 1.68
N LYS A 130 -3.99 -22.57 2.04
CA LYS A 130 -4.67 -23.08 3.23
C LYS A 130 -4.18 -22.32 4.46
N GLN A 131 -5.04 -22.20 5.47
CA GLN A 131 -4.69 -21.46 6.68
C GLN A 131 -3.39 -21.93 7.34
N GLU A 132 -3.16 -23.23 7.36
CA GLU A 132 -1.93 -23.85 7.93
C GLU A 132 -0.68 -23.45 7.14
N ASP A 133 -0.76 -23.46 5.80
CA ASP A 133 0.36 -23.09 4.92
C ASP A 133 0.67 -21.60 5.01
N PHE A 134 -0.37 -20.74 5.07
CA PHE A 134 -0.20 -19.33 5.34
C PHE A 134 0.50 -19.06 6.68
N ILE A 135 0.04 -19.69 7.77
CA ILE A 135 0.65 -19.53 9.10
C ILE A 135 2.11 -20.02 9.08
N LYS A 136 2.38 -21.13 8.39
CA LYS A 136 3.72 -21.67 8.22
C LYS A 136 4.63 -20.71 7.45
N ASP A 137 4.13 -20.09 6.38
CA ASP A 137 4.86 -19.09 5.60
C ASP A 137 5.32 -17.92 6.48
N ILE A 138 4.38 -17.29 7.19
CA ILE A 138 4.68 -16.16 8.08
C ILE A 138 5.66 -16.55 9.19
N ASN A 139 5.47 -17.70 9.83
CA ASN A 139 6.37 -18.19 10.87
C ASN A 139 7.77 -18.51 10.33
N THR A 140 7.87 -18.98 9.09
CA THR A 140 9.17 -19.22 8.43
C THR A 140 9.88 -17.90 8.17
N ALA A 141 9.18 -16.91 7.62
CA ALA A 141 9.74 -15.56 7.44
C ALA A 141 10.27 -15.00 8.76
N ASN A 142 9.46 -15.03 9.83
CA ASN A 142 9.84 -14.51 11.14
C ASN A 142 11.10 -15.20 11.70
N LYS A 143 11.22 -16.52 11.60
CA LYS A 143 12.41 -17.26 12.03
C LYS A 143 13.67 -16.81 11.26
N ILE A 144 13.52 -16.58 9.95
CA ILE A 144 14.63 -16.13 9.08
C ILE A 144 15.04 -14.69 9.44
N PHE A 145 14.09 -13.79 9.72
CA PHE A 145 14.40 -12.43 10.21
C PHE A 145 15.14 -12.47 11.56
N ILE A 146 14.65 -13.23 12.52
CA ILE A 146 15.34 -13.40 13.83
C ILE A 146 16.77 -13.94 13.63
N LYS A 147 16.96 -14.95 12.78
CA LYS A 147 18.26 -15.53 12.49
C LYS A 147 19.24 -14.52 11.89
N ASN A 148 18.77 -13.65 10.97
CA ASN A 148 19.64 -12.76 10.22
C ASN A 148 19.80 -11.37 10.85
N LEU A 149 18.73 -10.81 11.44
CA LEU A 149 18.70 -9.44 11.98
C LEU A 149 18.61 -9.40 13.52
N GLY A 150 18.26 -10.51 14.17
CA GLY A 150 18.11 -10.59 15.63
C GLY A 150 16.74 -10.17 16.15
N TYR A 151 15.81 -9.77 15.27
CA TYR A 151 14.46 -9.33 15.64
C TYR A 151 13.41 -9.67 14.57
N ASN A 152 12.13 -9.59 14.94
CA ASN A 152 11.02 -9.61 13.99
C ASN A 152 10.69 -8.18 13.55
N PRO A 153 10.53 -7.90 12.23
CA PRO A 153 10.02 -6.63 11.75
C PRO A 153 8.64 -6.30 12.34
N ILE A 154 8.42 -5.02 12.64
CA ILE A 154 7.10 -4.54 13.11
C ILE A 154 6.16 -4.15 11.96
N PHE A 155 6.69 -4.02 10.75
CA PHE A 155 5.96 -3.68 9.53
C PHE A 155 5.76 -4.92 8.67
N PHE A 156 4.56 -5.05 8.08
CA PHE A 156 4.24 -6.08 7.12
C PHE A 156 3.67 -5.45 5.84
N SER A 157 3.99 -6.00 4.67
CA SER A 157 3.32 -5.68 3.41
C SER A 157 2.70 -6.96 2.85
N TYR A 158 1.40 -6.90 2.54
CA TYR A 158 0.75 -8.03 1.89
C TYR A 158 1.27 -8.21 0.46
N PRO A 159 1.80 -9.39 0.07
CA PRO A 159 2.12 -9.68 -1.32
C PRO A 159 0.94 -9.36 -2.24
N PHE A 160 1.22 -8.63 -3.33
CA PHE A 160 0.21 -8.13 -4.29
C PHE A 160 -0.88 -7.23 -3.67
N GLY A 161 -0.75 -6.87 -2.39
CA GLY A 161 -1.77 -6.15 -1.63
C GLY A 161 -3.03 -6.97 -1.33
N GLU A 162 -2.95 -8.30 -1.46
CA GLU A 162 -4.09 -9.21 -1.31
C GLU A 162 -4.18 -9.76 0.13
N TYR A 163 -5.37 -9.66 0.70
CA TYR A 163 -5.66 -10.19 2.03
C TYR A 163 -7.15 -10.47 2.21
N SER A 164 -7.45 -11.43 3.06
CA SER A 164 -8.78 -11.68 3.64
C SER A 164 -8.84 -11.15 5.07
N LYS A 165 -10.04 -11.13 5.64
CA LYS A 165 -10.20 -10.81 7.06
C LYS A 165 -9.38 -11.74 7.95
N PHE A 166 -9.38 -13.05 7.68
CA PHE A 166 -8.58 -14.03 8.42
C PHE A 166 -7.08 -13.68 8.41
N ILE A 167 -6.52 -13.37 7.23
CA ILE A 167 -5.12 -12.99 7.07
C ILE A 167 -4.83 -11.69 7.84
N LYS A 168 -5.67 -10.66 7.67
CA LYS A 168 -5.54 -9.39 8.38
C LYS A 168 -5.55 -9.58 9.89
N ASP A 169 -6.48 -10.37 10.41
CA ASP A 169 -6.59 -10.68 11.84
C ASP A 169 -5.36 -11.44 12.37
N HIS A 170 -4.78 -12.34 11.59
CA HIS A 170 -3.55 -13.03 11.97
C HIS A 170 -2.34 -12.09 11.95
N ILE A 171 -2.19 -11.29 10.90
CA ILE A 171 -1.09 -10.31 10.76
C ILE A 171 -1.15 -9.27 11.90
N SER A 172 -2.33 -8.83 12.29
CA SER A 172 -2.50 -7.86 13.39
C SER A 172 -1.98 -8.34 14.75
N LYS A 173 -1.87 -9.64 14.96
CA LYS A 173 -1.32 -10.24 16.19
C LYS A 173 0.21 -10.30 16.20
N ASN A 174 0.84 -10.22 15.02
CA ASN A 174 2.28 -10.43 14.84
C ASN A 174 3.03 -9.15 14.48
N PHE A 175 2.34 -8.16 13.91
CA PHE A 175 2.92 -6.92 13.40
C PHE A 175 2.18 -5.71 13.95
N LYS A 176 2.84 -4.55 13.99
CA LYS A 176 2.22 -3.30 14.46
C LYS A 176 1.49 -2.55 13.34
N PHE A 177 1.96 -2.70 12.10
CA PHE A 177 1.41 -2.05 10.92
C PHE A 177 1.47 -2.97 9.72
N SER A 178 0.43 -2.95 8.89
CA SER A 178 0.49 -3.64 7.60
C SER A 178 -0.08 -2.81 6.45
N PHE A 179 0.50 -3.04 5.26
CA PHE A 179 0.30 -2.23 4.06
C PHE A 179 -0.29 -3.07 2.94
N GLY A 180 -1.37 -2.55 2.35
CA GLY A 180 -1.93 -3.04 1.09
C GLY A 180 -1.28 -2.40 -0.13
N GLN A 181 -1.92 -2.59 -1.29
CA GLN A 181 -1.55 -1.94 -2.55
C GLN A 181 -2.72 -1.13 -3.15
N HIS A 182 -3.83 -0.99 -2.43
CA HIS A 182 -4.90 -0.09 -2.83
C HIS A 182 -4.45 1.37 -2.71
N SER A 183 -4.83 2.19 -3.69
CA SER A 183 -4.46 3.59 -3.70
C SER A 183 -5.26 4.38 -2.66
N GLY A 184 -4.55 5.19 -1.88
CA GLY A 184 -5.19 6.00 -0.84
C GLY A 184 -4.16 6.78 -0.02
N VAL A 185 -4.67 7.74 0.73
CA VAL A 185 -3.87 8.46 1.73
C VAL A 185 -4.15 7.84 3.09
N ILE A 186 -3.12 7.51 3.83
CA ILE A 186 -3.25 6.95 5.17
C ILE A 186 -3.97 7.95 6.07
N ASP A 187 -5.13 7.56 6.57
CA ASP A 187 -5.84 8.26 7.64
C ASP A 187 -5.41 7.64 8.98
N ILE A 188 -4.79 8.43 9.83
CA ILE A 188 -4.29 8.00 11.15
C ILE A 188 -5.40 7.52 12.09
N ASN A 189 -6.67 7.86 11.82
CA ASN A 189 -7.83 7.41 12.58
C ASN A 189 -8.39 6.06 12.11
N LYS A 190 -7.73 5.39 11.15
CA LYS A 190 -8.19 4.15 10.54
C LYS A 190 -7.38 2.94 10.96
N ASN A 191 -7.81 1.79 10.46
CA ASN A 191 -7.17 0.51 10.72
C ASN A 191 -5.72 0.50 10.21
N LYS A 192 -4.78 0.35 11.12
CA LYS A 192 -3.34 0.30 10.84
C LYS A 192 -2.86 -1.00 10.20
N TYR A 193 -3.77 -1.93 9.93
CA TYR A 193 -3.49 -3.23 9.32
C TYR A 193 -3.97 -3.35 7.86
N GLU A 194 -4.35 -2.22 7.25
CA GLU A 194 -4.70 -2.11 5.83
C GLU A 194 -4.33 -0.73 5.27
N LEU A 195 -3.10 -0.31 5.55
CA LEU A 195 -2.61 1.01 5.15
C LEU A 195 -2.48 1.09 3.62
N PRO A 196 -3.08 2.11 2.98
CA PRO A 196 -3.00 2.28 1.53
C PRO A 196 -1.64 2.77 1.08
N ARG A 197 -1.28 2.47 -0.18
CA ARG A 197 -0.07 2.98 -0.83
C ARG A 197 -0.37 3.33 -2.29
N PHE A 198 0.30 4.34 -2.82
CA PHE A 198 0.27 4.62 -4.25
C PHE A 198 1.41 3.87 -4.96
N PRO A 199 1.09 2.92 -5.86
CA PRO A 199 2.11 2.25 -6.64
C PRO A 199 2.72 3.23 -7.65
N ILE A 200 4.06 3.22 -7.72
CA ILE A 200 4.85 4.02 -8.64
C ILE A 200 5.68 3.06 -9.51
N ASN A 201 5.46 3.15 -10.80
CA ASN A 201 6.16 2.38 -11.84
C ASN A 201 6.15 3.20 -13.13
N GLU A 202 6.63 2.66 -14.25
CA GLU A 202 6.68 3.40 -15.51
C GLU A 202 5.32 3.93 -15.97
N LYS A 203 4.25 3.17 -15.76
CA LYS A 203 2.88 3.60 -16.09
C LYS A 203 2.34 4.66 -15.13
N TYR A 204 2.70 4.59 -13.86
CA TYR A 204 2.11 5.38 -12.78
C TYR A 204 3.09 6.39 -12.15
N GLY A 205 4.29 6.51 -12.70
CA GLY A 205 5.34 7.44 -12.26
C GLY A 205 5.41 8.77 -13.04
N ASP A 206 4.46 9.04 -13.93
CA ASP A 206 4.40 10.33 -14.65
C ASP A 206 4.38 11.51 -13.69
N LEU A 207 5.15 12.57 -14.00
CA LEU A 207 5.38 13.69 -13.09
C LEU A 207 4.11 14.48 -12.80
N LYS A 208 3.21 14.67 -13.76
CA LYS A 208 1.95 15.40 -13.54
C LYS A 208 1.03 14.61 -12.60
N ARG A 209 0.96 13.28 -12.82
CA ARG A 209 0.25 12.41 -11.91
C ARG A 209 0.87 12.43 -10.51
N PHE A 210 2.20 12.43 -10.43
CA PHE A 210 2.91 12.47 -9.17
C PHE A 210 2.62 13.75 -8.38
N GLU A 211 2.69 14.92 -9.02
CA GLU A 211 2.32 16.21 -8.42
C GLU A 211 0.87 16.21 -7.92
N PHE A 212 -0.05 15.61 -8.66
CA PHE A 212 -1.42 15.46 -8.21
C PHE A 212 -1.51 14.56 -6.96
N LEU A 213 -0.85 13.39 -6.98
CA LEU A 213 -0.89 12.43 -5.88
C LEU A 213 -0.40 13.01 -4.56
N ILE A 214 0.77 13.66 -4.57
CA ILE A 214 1.40 14.15 -3.33
C ILE A 214 0.62 15.28 -2.67
N ASN A 215 -0.36 15.85 -3.37
CA ASN A 215 -1.28 16.85 -2.84
C ASN A 215 -2.59 16.27 -2.27
N LEU A 216 -2.84 14.98 -2.43
CA LEU A 216 -4.06 14.34 -1.95
C LEU A 216 -4.15 14.35 -0.42
N GLN A 217 -5.39 14.40 0.07
CA GLN A 217 -5.76 14.23 1.47
C GLN A 217 -6.62 12.97 1.61
N PRO A 218 -6.72 12.35 2.80
CA PRO A 218 -7.65 11.25 2.99
C PRO A 218 -9.09 11.74 2.83
N LEU A 219 -9.90 10.99 2.10
CA LEU A 219 -11.35 11.11 2.16
C LEU A 219 -11.81 10.28 3.37
N GLN A 220 -12.03 10.98 4.48
CA GLN A 220 -12.34 10.35 5.75
C GLN A 220 -13.74 9.77 5.77
N PHE A 221 -13.91 8.61 6.37
CA PHE A 221 -15.20 7.93 6.54
C PHE A 221 -15.24 7.24 7.92
N LYS A 222 -16.43 6.92 8.39
CA LYS A 222 -16.66 6.22 9.67
C LYS A 222 -16.61 4.71 9.47
N ILE A 223 -17.37 4.19 8.53
CA ILE A 223 -17.47 2.76 8.21
C ILE A 223 -17.26 2.54 6.71
N LEU A 224 -16.60 1.45 6.35
CA LEU A 224 -16.52 0.93 4.99
C LEU A 224 -16.90 -0.55 4.99
N ASN A 225 -17.89 -0.91 4.20
CA ASN A 225 -18.35 -2.28 4.02
C ASN A 225 -18.09 -2.78 2.58
N PRO A 226 -17.67 -4.02 2.37
CA PRO A 226 -17.42 -5.05 3.36
C PRO A 226 -16.08 -4.86 4.10
N ASP A 227 -16.01 -5.33 5.37
CA ASP A 227 -14.77 -5.39 6.13
C ASP A 227 -13.82 -6.44 5.52
N ASP A 228 -14.35 -7.61 5.13
CA ASP A 228 -13.56 -8.60 4.40
C ASP A 228 -13.36 -8.17 2.94
N LYS A 229 -12.12 -8.12 2.51
CA LYS A 229 -11.74 -7.77 1.14
C LYS A 229 -11.57 -8.98 0.22
N TYR A 230 -11.89 -10.19 0.72
CA TYR A 230 -11.88 -11.42 -0.07
C TYR A 230 -13.29 -11.74 -0.57
N LEU A 231 -13.46 -11.80 -1.88
CA LEU A 231 -14.74 -12.05 -2.53
C LEU A 231 -14.76 -13.46 -3.13
N THR A 232 -15.80 -14.22 -2.76
CA THR A 232 -16.16 -15.51 -3.35
C THR A 232 -17.31 -15.33 -4.33
N ASP A 233 -17.72 -16.40 -5.00
CA ASP A 233 -18.85 -16.35 -5.91
C ASP A 233 -20.16 -15.94 -5.22
N ALA A 234 -20.29 -16.23 -3.92
CA ALA A 234 -21.46 -15.94 -3.11
C ALA A 234 -21.63 -14.45 -2.75
N ASN A 235 -20.54 -13.68 -2.70
CA ASN A 235 -20.56 -12.27 -2.30
C ASN A 235 -19.92 -11.31 -3.33
N ASN A 236 -19.80 -11.74 -4.59
CA ASN A 236 -19.29 -10.97 -5.71
C ASN A 236 -20.43 -10.68 -6.73
N PRO A 237 -20.80 -9.44 -7.01
CA PRO A 237 -20.24 -8.21 -6.46
C PRO A 237 -20.64 -7.98 -5.00
N PRO A 238 -19.81 -7.28 -4.20
CA PRO A 238 -20.08 -7.06 -2.80
C PRO A 238 -21.19 -6.03 -2.58
N ASN A 239 -21.90 -6.13 -1.46
CA ASN A 239 -22.72 -5.03 -0.97
C ASN A 239 -21.78 -3.93 -0.44
N PHE A 240 -21.45 -2.96 -1.27
CA PHE A 240 -20.48 -1.92 -0.94
C PHE A 240 -21.15 -0.63 -0.49
N TYR A 241 -20.82 -0.19 0.72
CA TYR A 241 -21.19 1.14 1.20
C TYR A 241 -20.12 1.78 2.07
N VAL A 242 -20.16 3.11 2.12
CA VAL A 242 -19.30 3.94 2.97
C VAL A 242 -20.16 4.89 3.77
N GLU A 243 -20.07 4.81 5.10
CA GLU A 243 -20.68 5.77 6.01
C GLU A 243 -19.66 6.87 6.31
N PHE A 244 -19.98 8.10 5.98
CA PHE A 244 -19.16 9.27 6.30
C PHE A 244 -19.54 9.83 7.67
N PHE A 245 -18.65 10.66 8.23
CA PHE A 245 -18.97 11.46 9.40
C PHE A 245 -20.04 12.51 9.05
N GLU A 246 -20.89 12.87 9.97
CA GLU A 246 -21.98 13.82 9.76
C GLU A 246 -21.48 15.22 9.36
N GLU A 247 -20.29 15.60 9.84
CA GLU A 247 -19.65 16.88 9.54
C GLU A 247 -19.07 16.96 8.13
N GLN A 248 -18.94 15.84 7.42
CA GLN A 248 -18.46 15.84 6.04
C GLN A 248 -19.45 16.57 5.15
N LYS A 249 -18.98 17.61 4.48
CA LYS A 249 -19.77 18.40 3.51
C LYS A 249 -19.50 17.95 2.08
N ASN A 250 -20.34 18.39 1.17
CA ASN A 250 -20.12 18.22 -0.28
C ASN A 250 -20.15 16.76 -0.78
N TYR A 251 -20.85 15.86 -0.11
CA TYR A 251 -21.00 14.45 -0.56
C TYR A 251 -21.37 14.30 -2.02
N ASN A 252 -22.26 15.17 -2.52
CA ASN A 252 -22.75 15.13 -3.90
C ASN A 252 -21.64 15.30 -4.95
N ASN A 253 -20.47 15.79 -4.53
CA ASN A 253 -19.31 15.96 -5.40
C ASN A 253 -18.37 14.74 -5.38
N ILE A 254 -18.70 13.69 -4.62
CA ILE A 254 -17.92 12.45 -4.63
C ILE A 254 -18.11 11.73 -5.97
N ASN A 255 -17.02 11.31 -6.55
CA ASN A 255 -17.00 10.45 -7.71
C ASN A 255 -16.26 9.16 -7.36
N CYS A 256 -16.86 8.02 -7.70
CA CYS A 256 -16.24 6.72 -7.59
C CYS A 256 -16.07 6.10 -8.96
N PHE A 257 -14.99 5.34 -9.12
CA PHE A 257 -14.69 4.51 -10.28
C PHE A 257 -14.36 3.10 -9.81
N SER A 258 -14.82 2.11 -10.54
CA SER A 258 -14.60 0.69 -10.24
C SER A 258 -14.27 -0.07 -11.52
N ASP A 259 -13.58 -1.22 -11.37
CA ASP A 259 -13.14 -2.04 -12.51
C ASP A 259 -13.88 -3.39 -12.63
N GLU A 260 -15.11 -3.48 -12.08
CA GLU A 260 -15.96 -4.66 -12.28
C GLU A 260 -16.13 -4.96 -13.78
N GLY A 261 -16.25 -6.23 -14.15
CA GLY A 261 -16.28 -6.67 -15.54
C GLY A 261 -14.99 -6.33 -16.32
N ASN A 262 -13.88 -6.08 -15.62
CA ASN A 262 -12.57 -5.69 -16.18
C ASN A 262 -12.56 -4.36 -16.95
N ARG A 263 -13.38 -3.42 -16.59
CA ARG A 263 -13.43 -2.09 -17.23
C ARG A 263 -13.54 -1.00 -16.20
N TRP A 264 -12.53 -0.13 -16.14
CA TRP A 264 -12.66 1.09 -15.36
C TRP A 264 -13.82 1.93 -15.90
N ARG A 265 -14.78 2.17 -15.03
CA ARG A 265 -15.97 3.00 -15.33
C ARG A 265 -16.35 3.85 -14.12
N LYS A 266 -17.06 4.94 -14.38
CA LYS A 266 -17.69 5.69 -13.30
C LYS A 266 -18.77 4.81 -12.67
N SER A 267 -18.68 4.63 -11.35
CA SER A 267 -19.62 3.80 -10.60
C SER A 267 -20.96 4.51 -10.48
N GLU A 268 -22.05 3.74 -10.50
CA GLU A 268 -23.38 4.21 -10.15
C GLU A 268 -23.47 4.32 -8.63
N ILE A 269 -23.52 5.56 -8.11
CA ILE A 269 -23.56 5.86 -6.69
C ILE A 269 -24.89 6.48 -6.30
N TYR A 270 -25.35 6.17 -5.10
CA TYR A 270 -26.53 6.83 -4.50
C TYR A 270 -26.28 7.01 -2.99
N PHE A 271 -26.92 8.04 -2.44
CA PHE A 271 -26.81 8.39 -1.04
C PHE A 271 -28.09 8.08 -0.28
N SER A 272 -27.94 7.53 0.92
CA SER A 272 -28.96 7.46 1.94
C SER A 272 -28.41 8.16 3.19
N LYS A 273 -28.82 9.41 3.44
CA LYS A 273 -28.21 10.30 4.42
C LYS A 273 -26.71 10.45 4.16
N ASN A 274 -25.85 10.14 5.14
CA ASN A 274 -24.39 10.17 5.04
C ASN A 274 -23.76 8.86 4.54
N ILE A 275 -24.57 7.94 4.02
CA ILE A 275 -24.11 6.64 3.50
C ILE A 275 -24.10 6.69 1.97
N LEU A 276 -22.91 6.56 1.39
CA LEU A 276 -22.69 6.33 -0.04
C LEU A 276 -22.80 4.84 -0.32
N ASN A 277 -23.62 4.47 -1.29
CA ASN A 277 -23.74 3.10 -1.78
C ASN A 277 -23.25 3.05 -3.23
N ILE A 278 -22.62 1.94 -3.64
CA ILE A 278 -22.28 1.66 -5.03
C ILE A 278 -23.12 0.49 -5.52
N LYS A 279 -23.78 0.69 -6.66
CA LYS A 279 -24.48 -0.35 -7.39
C LYS A 279 -23.56 -0.86 -8.51
N PHE A 280 -23.01 -2.04 -8.33
CA PHE A 280 -22.22 -2.68 -9.38
C PHE A 280 -23.10 -3.25 -10.48
N LYS A 281 -22.65 -3.16 -11.72
CA LYS A 281 -23.34 -3.69 -12.89
C LYS A 281 -22.97 -5.15 -13.17
N GLU A 282 -21.76 -5.55 -12.76
CA GLU A 282 -21.18 -6.85 -13.06
C GLU A 282 -20.37 -7.35 -11.84
N LYS A 283 -19.98 -8.62 -11.86
CA LYS A 283 -19.01 -9.18 -10.93
C LYS A 283 -17.60 -8.63 -11.22
N PHE A 284 -16.75 -8.62 -10.21
CA PHE A 284 -15.31 -8.52 -10.42
C PHE A 284 -14.81 -9.87 -10.92
N ILE A 285 -14.18 -9.89 -12.10
CA ILE A 285 -13.81 -11.15 -12.79
C ILE A 285 -12.32 -11.42 -12.79
N PHE A 286 -11.49 -10.41 -12.54
CA PHE A 286 -10.06 -10.63 -12.36
C PHE A 286 -9.72 -10.88 -10.90
N ARG A 287 -8.52 -11.43 -10.68
CA ARG A 287 -7.98 -11.69 -9.35
C ARG A 287 -8.13 -10.51 -8.38
N ARG A 288 -8.05 -9.29 -8.88
CA ARG A 288 -8.17 -8.06 -8.09
C ARG A 288 -9.24 -7.15 -8.65
N GLY A 289 -10.22 -6.83 -7.81
CA GLY A 289 -11.21 -5.81 -8.08
C GLY A 289 -10.87 -4.52 -7.34
N ARG A 290 -11.11 -3.35 -7.93
CA ARG A 290 -10.73 -2.07 -7.36
C ARG A 290 -11.85 -1.05 -7.43
N ILE A 291 -11.89 -0.22 -6.40
CA ILE A 291 -12.73 0.97 -6.33
C ILE A 291 -11.83 2.14 -5.92
N ASN A 292 -11.98 3.28 -6.59
CA ASN A 292 -11.36 4.53 -6.19
C ASN A 292 -12.41 5.61 -6.09
N CYS A 293 -12.49 6.28 -4.95
CA CYS A 293 -13.39 7.40 -4.72
C CYS A 293 -12.60 8.67 -4.43
N SER A 294 -13.05 9.77 -5.00
CA SER A 294 -12.44 11.08 -4.84
C SER A 294 -13.46 12.17 -4.63
N LEU A 295 -13.07 13.19 -3.90
CA LEU A 295 -13.84 14.41 -3.64
C LEU A 295 -12.96 15.63 -3.86
N ASN A 296 -13.41 16.58 -4.67
CA ASN A 296 -12.82 17.91 -4.67
C ASN A 296 -13.57 18.76 -3.63
N ASP A 297 -12.89 19.03 -2.53
CA ASP A 297 -13.40 19.82 -1.43
C ASP A 297 -12.74 21.21 -1.47
N ASN A 298 -13.38 22.15 -2.21
CA ASN A 298 -12.91 23.53 -2.40
C ASN A 298 -11.44 23.63 -2.86
N GLY A 299 -11.08 22.83 -3.87
CA GLY A 299 -9.71 22.79 -4.43
C GLY A 299 -8.79 21.77 -3.74
N THR A 300 -9.17 21.23 -2.60
CA THR A 300 -8.44 20.13 -1.93
C THR A 300 -9.00 18.78 -2.39
N TRP A 301 -8.18 17.99 -3.07
CA TRP A 301 -8.57 16.65 -3.48
C TRP A 301 -8.40 15.66 -2.34
N ARG A 302 -9.46 14.91 -2.07
CA ARG A 302 -9.50 13.82 -1.10
C ARG A 302 -9.68 12.49 -1.81
N TRP A 303 -9.09 11.42 -1.26
CA TRP A 303 -9.06 10.12 -1.92
C TRP A 303 -9.11 8.96 -0.93
N PHE A 304 -9.85 7.93 -1.26
CA PHE A 304 -9.65 6.59 -0.76
C PHE A 304 -9.81 5.58 -1.91
N GLY A 305 -9.13 4.45 -1.79
CA GLY A 305 -9.30 3.30 -2.67
C GLY A 305 -9.54 2.03 -1.87
N VAL A 306 -10.05 1.03 -2.55
CA VAL A 306 -10.26 -0.32 -2.04
C VAL A 306 -9.77 -1.31 -3.09
N GLN A 307 -9.12 -2.37 -2.64
CA GLN A 307 -8.80 -3.53 -3.48
C GLN A 307 -9.47 -4.77 -2.87
N PHE A 308 -10.20 -5.48 -3.70
CA PHE A 308 -10.71 -6.81 -3.38
C PHE A 308 -9.80 -7.87 -3.97
N SER A 309 -9.65 -8.97 -3.26
CA SER A 309 -9.07 -10.22 -3.76
C SER A 309 -10.21 -11.15 -4.15
N ILE A 310 -10.20 -11.63 -5.37
CA ILE A 310 -11.26 -12.49 -5.89
C ILE A 310 -10.81 -13.95 -5.80
N GLU A 311 -11.64 -14.80 -5.22
CA GLU A 311 -11.40 -16.24 -5.14
C GLU A 311 -11.03 -16.82 -6.51
N GLN A 312 -9.92 -17.54 -6.57
CA GLN A 312 -9.52 -18.26 -7.77
C GLN A 312 -9.91 -19.72 -7.62
N ILE A 313 -10.82 -20.17 -8.47
CA ILE A 313 -11.14 -21.60 -8.55
C ILE A 313 -9.93 -22.26 -9.25
N LEU A 314 -9.10 -22.93 -8.47
CA LEU A 314 -8.02 -23.77 -9.01
C LEU A 314 -8.68 -24.98 -9.68
N ASN A 315 -8.74 -24.99 -11.03
CA ASN A 315 -9.16 -26.14 -11.82
C ASN A 315 -8.10 -27.23 -11.80
#